data_07d0e1d76caeaadb173f4b944ab9a170
#
_entry.id   07d0e1d76caeaadb173f4b944ab9a170
#
_cell.length_a   1.000
_cell.length_b   1.000
_cell.length_c   1.000
_cell.angle_alpha   90.00
_cell.angle_beta   90.00
_cell.angle_gamma   90.00
#
_symmetry.space_group_name_H-M   'P 1'
#
loop_
_entity.id
_entity.type
_entity.pdbx_description
1 polymer ?
#
loop_
_entity_poly.entity_id
_entity_poly.type
_entity_poly.pdbx_seq_one_letter_code
_entity_poly.pdbx_strand_id
1 'polypeptide(L)'
;GAFRALAAVNSRARSVVLAGSILAATLALAMPAGATETGEAAAKHAAADKICLQKTSYKTEGGAVPRYEYEVSQNYDAKTRRLEKIYKKSSEEGASVSKSFSKFDESGEREIENVEYDWDANTNKLRETAMSKQEIAADGSKIYFSLQSKDGKPYEGEKAVEKREGKTEILQNFTLKKGRWTPTHLTKRIVDENDRNNFVATYEWNAKAKKWMPYEKSIYHYNGDIYAGSEGYAWRGKWVPLTKHTVFTAADGTRSEINFAWRDGAWQRDEKILRKIEPKYRRFSELRSRWDAAKNEWREYYKNVHEETDESRPLREQTVLWREELQRWEVVFENEFSYDARGNVIKNRTASDGKQYEYIYGYDEAGNNISIILREPDESGKWHETQKTQNVFEPEILAHDVLDRGFIGDYIAAGENAIKSSKQYFLKDGEFKLNETREWVYGKCEPQ
;
A
#
# COMPACT_ATOMS: atom_id res chain seq x y z
N GLY A 1 -2.25 9.32 3.42
CA GLY A 1 -2.77 8.84 2.13
C GLY A 1 -3.44 7.48 2.20
N ALA A 2 -2.97 6.55 3.03
CA ALA A 2 -3.50 5.18 3.09
C ALA A 2 -4.88 5.06 3.77
N PHE A 3 -5.24 5.96 4.68
CA PHE A 3 -6.55 5.92 5.37
C PHE A 3 -7.72 6.47 4.54
N ARG A 4 -7.49 7.35 3.56
CA ARG A 4 -8.54 7.78 2.63
C ARG A 4 -9.00 6.67 1.67
N ALA A 5 -8.19 5.67 1.42
CA ALA A 5 -8.55 4.53 0.56
C ALA A 5 -9.55 3.57 1.22
N LEU A 6 -9.58 3.44 2.54
CA LEU A 6 -10.53 2.56 3.24
C LEU A 6 -11.95 3.14 3.34
N ALA A 7 -12.10 4.45 3.43
CA ALA A 7 -13.43 5.08 3.52
C ALA A 7 -14.15 5.19 2.16
N ALA A 8 -13.40 5.26 1.03
CA ALA A 8 -13.98 5.36 -0.31
C ALA A 8 -14.41 4.00 -0.91
N VAL A 9 -13.94 2.88 -0.37
CA VAL A 9 -14.22 1.53 -0.88
C VAL A 9 -15.62 1.04 -0.50
N ASN A 10 -16.26 1.61 0.53
CA ASN A 10 -17.57 1.12 1.03
C ASN A 10 -18.81 1.61 0.28
N SER A 11 -18.72 2.54 -0.68
CA SER A 11 -19.91 3.04 -1.39
C SER A 11 -20.08 2.61 -2.84
N ARG A 12 -19.08 1.94 -3.46
CA ARG A 12 -19.14 1.44 -4.85
C ARG A 12 -18.76 -0.02 -5.07
N ALA A 13 -18.48 -0.78 -4.03
CA ALA A 13 -17.99 -2.15 -4.12
C ALA A 13 -19.12 -3.20 -4.17
N ARG A 14 -20.09 -3.08 -5.07
CA ARG A 14 -20.99 -4.21 -5.41
C ARG A 14 -20.50 -5.10 -6.56
N SER A 15 -19.36 -4.82 -7.18
CA SER A 15 -18.93 -5.60 -8.36
C SER A 15 -17.41 -5.77 -8.58
N VAL A 16 -16.51 -5.33 -7.67
CA VAL A 16 -15.05 -5.38 -7.92
C VAL A 16 -14.22 -5.97 -6.76
N VAL A 17 -14.83 -6.53 -5.73
CA VAL A 17 -14.09 -7.00 -4.52
C VAL A 17 -13.31 -8.31 -4.72
N LEU A 18 -13.33 -8.93 -5.89
CA LEU A 18 -12.60 -10.20 -6.12
C LEU A 18 -11.22 -10.05 -6.78
N ALA A 19 -10.82 -8.89 -7.23
CA ALA A 19 -9.55 -8.73 -7.96
C ALA A 19 -8.41 -8.05 -7.17
N GLY A 20 -8.69 -7.37 -6.06
CA GLY A 20 -7.72 -6.51 -5.35
C GLY A 20 -6.99 -7.14 -4.16
N SER A 21 -7.50 -8.24 -3.60
CA SER A 21 -7.00 -8.78 -2.31
C SER A 21 -5.92 -9.86 -2.44
N ILE A 22 -5.52 -10.25 -3.65
CA ILE A 22 -4.57 -11.36 -3.86
C ILE A 22 -3.13 -10.85 -4.09
N LEU A 23 -2.94 -9.58 -4.44
CA LEU A 23 -1.58 -9.06 -4.71
C LEU A 23 -0.76 -8.73 -3.44
N ALA A 24 -1.40 -8.56 -2.29
CA ALA A 24 -0.68 -8.25 -1.04
C ALA A 24 -0.19 -9.48 -0.24
N ALA A 25 -0.67 -10.68 -0.56
CA ALA A 25 -0.32 -11.90 0.17
C ALA A 25 0.82 -12.72 -0.45
N THR A 26 1.30 -12.37 -1.65
CA THR A 26 2.29 -13.19 -2.36
C THR A 26 3.73 -12.68 -2.20
N LEU A 27 3.96 -11.52 -1.58
CA LEU A 27 5.33 -11.01 -1.33
C LEU A 27 5.91 -11.39 0.04
N ALA A 28 5.22 -12.19 0.85
CA ALA A 28 5.67 -12.60 2.18
C ALA A 28 6.35 -13.97 2.27
N LEU A 29 6.71 -14.57 1.14
CA LEU A 29 7.37 -15.88 1.10
C LEU A 29 8.70 -15.80 0.36
N ALA A 30 9.72 -15.32 1.03
CA ALA A 30 11.14 -15.68 0.95
C ALA A 30 12.02 -14.50 1.39
N MET A 31 12.03 -14.19 2.67
CA MET A 31 13.26 -13.65 3.25
C MET A 31 14.04 -14.82 3.84
N PRO A 32 15.31 -15.02 3.48
CA PRO A 32 16.15 -16.00 4.17
C PRO A 32 16.27 -15.58 5.62
N ALA A 33 16.05 -16.52 6.53
CA ALA A 33 16.45 -16.40 7.92
C ALA A 33 17.97 -16.23 7.99
N GLY A 34 18.43 -15.01 8.10
CA GLY A 34 19.83 -14.66 8.22
C GLY A 34 20.01 -13.51 9.19
N ALA A 35 20.64 -13.86 10.32
CA ALA A 35 21.12 -13.00 11.39
C ALA A 35 20.02 -12.48 12.36
N THR A 36 19.80 -13.23 13.41
CA THR A 36 19.45 -12.70 14.72
C THR A 36 20.57 -11.77 15.18
N GLU A 37 20.49 -10.48 14.87
CA GLU A 37 21.24 -9.49 15.64
C GLU A 37 20.75 -9.56 17.09
N THR A 38 21.68 -9.86 17.98
CA THR A 38 21.43 -9.95 19.41
C THR A 38 20.88 -8.61 19.90
N GLY A 39 19.88 -8.64 20.78
CA GLY A 39 19.15 -7.46 21.27
C GLY A 39 19.98 -6.33 21.89
N GLU A 40 21.31 -6.49 22.06
CA GLU A 40 22.24 -5.43 22.46
C GLU A 40 22.62 -4.47 21.32
N ALA A 41 22.60 -4.90 20.07
CA ALA A 41 22.85 -4.03 18.91
C ALA A 41 21.65 -3.12 18.64
N ALA A 42 20.42 -3.63 18.77
CA ALA A 42 19.20 -2.84 18.61
C ALA A 42 19.06 -1.75 19.69
N ALA A 43 19.48 -2.03 20.93
CA ALA A 43 19.44 -1.06 22.04
C ALA A 43 20.48 0.08 21.88
N LYS A 44 21.62 -0.17 21.21
CA LYS A 44 22.64 0.87 20.95
C LYS A 44 22.24 1.82 19.81
N HIS A 45 21.43 1.39 18.85
CA HIS A 45 20.89 2.29 17.81
C HIS A 45 19.76 3.21 18.31
N ALA A 46 19.13 2.92 19.45
CA ALA A 46 18.07 3.75 20.02
C ALA A 46 18.55 5.08 20.62
N ALA A 47 19.86 5.30 20.75
CA ALA A 47 20.45 6.50 21.35
C ALA A 47 21.26 7.36 20.37
N ALA A 48 21.36 7.01 19.09
CA ALA A 48 21.97 7.86 18.09
C ALA A 48 21.11 9.12 17.90
N ASP A 49 21.74 10.30 17.83
CA ASP A 49 21.12 11.58 17.54
C ASP A 49 20.23 11.45 16.29
N LYS A 50 18.92 11.35 16.46
CA LYS A 50 17.98 11.27 15.35
C LYS A 50 18.07 12.55 14.51
N ILE A 51 18.10 12.39 13.19
CA ILE A 51 18.09 13.48 12.24
C ILE A 51 16.64 13.75 11.84
N CYS A 52 16.22 15.00 11.98
CA CYS A 52 14.92 15.46 11.55
C CYS A 52 15.00 16.13 10.18
N LEU A 53 14.01 15.91 9.35
CA LEU A 53 13.73 16.77 8.23
C LEU A 53 13.21 18.09 8.77
N GLN A 54 14.04 19.14 8.72
CA GLN A 54 13.66 20.46 9.24
C GLN A 54 12.79 21.22 8.24
N LYS A 55 13.10 21.09 6.95
CA LYS A 55 12.38 21.79 5.89
C LYS A 55 12.40 21.02 4.60
N THR A 56 11.27 21.01 3.88
CA THR A 56 11.18 20.64 2.47
C THR A 56 10.50 21.77 1.74
N SER A 57 11.06 22.18 0.60
CA SER A 57 10.43 23.13 -0.30
C SER A 57 10.18 22.49 -1.65
N TYR A 58 9.03 22.79 -2.23
CA TYR A 58 8.61 22.31 -3.53
C TYR A 58 8.12 23.51 -4.35
N LYS A 59 8.70 23.67 -5.55
CA LYS A 59 8.37 24.77 -6.44
C LYS A 59 8.17 24.26 -7.84
N THR A 60 7.05 24.61 -8.45
CA THR A 60 6.79 24.38 -9.87
C THR A 60 7.08 25.64 -10.68
N GLU A 61 7.80 25.49 -11.80
CA GLU A 61 8.13 26.58 -12.70
C GLU A 61 7.37 26.43 -14.01
N GLY A 62 6.35 27.23 -14.16
CA GLY A 62 5.75 27.61 -15.45
C GLY A 62 5.22 26.52 -16.38
N GLY A 63 3.99 26.64 -16.79
CA GLY A 63 3.29 25.82 -17.77
C GLY A 63 1.79 25.79 -17.48
N ALA A 64 1.08 24.74 -17.89
CA ALA A 64 -0.35 24.55 -17.65
C ALA A 64 -0.69 24.18 -16.18
N VAL A 65 0.30 24.05 -15.31
CA VAL A 65 0.12 23.75 -13.88
C VAL A 65 0.30 25.03 -13.08
N PRO A 66 -0.61 25.38 -12.15
CA PRO A 66 -0.48 26.56 -11.28
C PRO A 66 0.86 26.55 -10.55
N ARG A 67 1.52 27.68 -10.50
CA ARG A 67 2.73 27.84 -9.67
C ARG A 67 2.33 27.72 -8.22
N TYR A 68 2.96 26.80 -7.48
CA TYR A 68 2.82 26.73 -6.04
C TYR A 68 4.16 26.45 -5.36
N GLU A 69 4.32 26.99 -4.20
CA GLU A 69 5.40 26.68 -3.28
C GLU A 69 4.82 25.94 -2.09
N TYR A 70 5.53 24.93 -1.68
CA TYR A 70 5.14 24.11 -0.54
C TYR A 70 6.34 23.95 0.38
N GLU A 71 6.16 24.30 1.63
CA GLU A 71 7.19 24.17 2.66
C GLU A 71 6.68 23.26 3.77
N VAL A 72 7.47 22.30 4.16
CA VAL A 72 7.22 21.48 5.36
C VAL A 72 8.38 21.68 6.31
N SER A 73 8.08 22.02 7.54
CA SER A 73 9.03 21.98 8.64
C SER A 73 8.63 20.91 9.63
N GLN A 74 9.62 20.22 10.18
CA GLN A 74 9.42 19.15 11.16
C GLN A 74 10.27 19.41 12.39
N ASN A 75 9.71 19.09 13.56
CA ASN A 75 10.41 19.17 14.83
C ASN A 75 10.03 17.99 15.70
N TYR A 76 11.03 17.26 16.20
CA TYR A 76 10.83 16.05 17.02
C TYR A 76 11.33 16.26 18.44
N ASP A 77 10.43 16.16 19.41
CA ASP A 77 10.77 16.11 20.82
C ASP A 77 10.98 14.65 21.25
N ALA A 78 12.24 14.28 21.48
CA ALA A 78 12.61 12.93 21.90
C ALA A 78 12.09 12.57 23.31
N LYS A 79 11.91 13.53 24.21
CA LYS A 79 11.41 13.30 25.57
C LYS A 79 9.94 12.89 25.59
N THR A 80 9.13 13.57 24.79
CA THR A 80 7.69 13.28 24.64
C THR A 80 7.40 12.34 23.48
N ARG A 81 8.39 12.05 22.64
CA ARG A 81 8.25 11.25 21.40
C ARG A 81 7.22 11.84 20.46
N ARG A 82 7.21 13.15 20.35
CA ARG A 82 6.25 13.91 19.58
C ARG A 82 6.93 14.57 18.39
N LEU A 83 6.38 14.35 17.20
CA LEU A 83 6.76 15.00 15.96
C LEU A 83 5.72 16.06 15.61
N GLU A 84 6.16 17.29 15.46
CA GLU A 84 5.38 18.39 14.91
C GLU A 84 5.73 18.58 13.44
N LYS A 85 4.72 18.70 12.59
CA LYS A 85 4.87 19.06 11.18
C LYS A 85 4.04 20.28 10.86
N ILE A 86 4.65 21.25 10.20
CA ILE A 86 3.96 22.44 9.74
C ILE A 86 4.06 22.48 8.23
N TYR A 87 2.91 22.53 7.57
CA TYR A 87 2.77 22.60 6.13
C TYR A 87 2.33 24.01 5.75
N LYS A 88 3.10 24.66 4.88
CA LYS A 88 2.74 25.94 4.28
C LYS A 88 2.66 25.76 2.77
N LYS A 89 1.55 26.13 2.20
CA LYS A 89 1.33 26.15 0.75
C LYS A 89 1.06 27.58 0.35
N SER A 90 1.77 28.05 -0.67
CA SER A 90 1.52 29.32 -1.33
C SER A 90 1.19 29.09 -2.80
N SER A 91 0.12 29.65 -3.30
CA SER A 91 -0.31 29.56 -4.69
C SER A 91 -0.91 30.90 -5.13
N GLU A 92 -1.20 31.03 -6.44
CA GLU A 92 -1.91 32.20 -6.97
C GLU A 92 -3.31 32.38 -6.35
N GLU A 93 -3.92 31.29 -5.85
CA GLU A 93 -5.23 31.32 -5.19
C GLU A 93 -5.15 31.71 -3.69
N GLY A 94 -3.95 31.82 -3.13
CA GLY A 94 -3.73 32.18 -1.74
C GLY A 94 -2.76 31.27 -1.00
N ALA A 95 -2.54 31.57 0.27
CA ALA A 95 -1.71 30.81 1.17
C ALA A 95 -2.55 30.00 2.16
N SER A 96 -2.14 28.76 2.43
CA SER A 96 -2.73 27.92 3.47
C SER A 96 -1.65 27.38 4.40
N VAL A 97 -2.01 27.20 5.66
CA VAL A 97 -1.15 26.59 6.67
C VAL A 97 -1.92 25.47 7.33
N SER A 98 -1.32 24.29 7.37
CA SER A 98 -1.80 23.18 8.21
C SER A 98 -0.69 22.70 9.12
N LYS A 99 -1.07 22.06 10.22
CA LYS A 99 -0.15 21.58 11.24
C LYS A 99 -0.59 20.19 11.66
N SER A 100 0.35 19.28 11.87
CA SER A 100 0.05 18.00 12.49
C SER A 100 1.00 17.70 13.64
N PHE A 101 0.51 16.93 14.60
CA PHE A 101 1.28 16.38 15.69
C PHE A 101 1.15 14.87 15.68
N SER A 102 2.26 14.17 15.58
CA SER A 102 2.32 12.71 15.72
C SER A 102 3.01 12.35 17.03
N LYS A 103 2.46 11.37 17.74
CA LYS A 103 3.09 10.77 18.92
C LYS A 103 3.43 9.32 18.63
N PHE A 104 4.62 8.91 19.05
CA PHE A 104 5.11 7.56 18.84
C PHE A 104 5.10 6.73 20.13
N ASP A 105 5.05 5.41 19.98
CA ASP A 105 5.16 4.46 21.09
C ASP A 105 6.56 4.46 21.74
N GLU A 106 6.80 3.54 22.66
CA GLU A 106 8.07 3.45 23.39
C GLU A 106 9.26 3.08 22.52
N SER A 107 9.05 2.36 21.43
CA SER A 107 10.10 2.04 20.47
C SER A 107 10.47 3.26 19.58
N GLY A 108 9.57 4.22 19.45
CA GLY A 108 9.70 5.37 18.55
C GLY A 108 9.49 5.03 17.09
N GLU A 109 8.98 3.83 16.78
CA GLU A 109 8.78 3.37 15.40
C GLU A 109 7.32 3.46 14.96
N ARG A 110 6.38 3.28 15.88
CA ARG A 110 4.96 3.24 15.56
C ARG A 110 4.24 4.49 16.05
N GLU A 111 3.59 5.21 15.12
CA GLU A 111 2.69 6.30 15.45
C GLU A 111 1.45 5.78 16.18
N ILE A 112 1.19 6.29 17.36
CA ILE A 112 0.04 5.93 18.22
C ILE A 112 -1.03 7.01 18.29
N GLU A 113 -0.68 8.24 17.92
CA GLU A 113 -1.62 9.38 17.87
C GLU A 113 -1.17 10.35 16.78
N ASN A 114 -2.10 10.88 16.01
CA ASN A 114 -1.89 11.98 15.07
C ASN A 114 -3.05 12.95 15.20
N VAL A 115 -2.76 14.25 15.27
CA VAL A 115 -3.77 15.31 15.32
C VAL A 115 -3.45 16.33 14.24
N GLU A 116 -4.42 16.64 13.40
CA GLU A 116 -4.31 17.57 12.28
C GLU A 116 -5.07 18.87 12.57
N TYR A 117 -4.47 19.98 12.18
CA TYR A 117 -5.01 21.32 12.31
C TYR A 117 -4.90 22.05 10.98
N ASP A 118 -5.95 22.75 10.58
CA ASP A 118 -5.95 23.67 9.46
C ASP A 118 -6.11 25.11 9.95
N TRP A 119 -5.55 26.04 9.18
CA TRP A 119 -5.72 27.46 9.43
C TRP A 119 -7.13 27.91 9.05
N ASP A 120 -7.82 28.47 10.00
CA ASP A 120 -9.11 29.12 9.80
C ASP A 120 -8.90 30.64 9.62
N ALA A 121 -9.01 31.10 8.36
CA ALA A 121 -8.81 32.49 8.01
C ALA A 121 -9.85 33.46 8.67
N ASN A 122 -11.05 32.94 9.01
CA ASN A 122 -12.11 33.74 9.62
C ASN A 122 -11.80 34.05 11.11
N THR A 123 -11.19 33.10 11.81
CA THR A 123 -10.87 33.23 13.22
C THR A 123 -9.41 33.55 13.47
N ASN A 124 -8.57 33.51 12.42
CA ASN A 124 -7.13 33.69 12.51
C ASN A 124 -6.47 32.72 13.51
N LYS A 125 -6.91 31.47 13.54
CA LYS A 125 -6.42 30.40 14.43
C LYS A 125 -6.29 29.06 13.72
N LEU A 126 -5.39 28.23 14.25
CA LEU A 126 -5.36 26.82 13.90
C LEU A 126 -6.56 26.13 14.55
N ARG A 127 -7.27 25.32 13.75
CA ARG A 127 -8.44 24.58 14.16
C ARG A 127 -8.20 23.11 13.93
N GLU A 128 -8.46 22.28 14.94
CA GLU A 128 -8.39 20.83 14.81
C GLU A 128 -9.41 20.34 13.78
N THR A 129 -8.92 19.57 12.80
CA THR A 129 -9.73 19.03 11.71
C THR A 129 -9.86 17.52 11.75
N ALA A 130 -8.80 16.82 12.19
CA ALA A 130 -8.81 15.37 12.30
C ALA A 130 -7.92 14.88 13.44
N MET A 131 -8.26 13.73 13.97
CA MET A 131 -7.45 12.99 14.94
C MET A 131 -7.52 11.50 14.64
N SER A 132 -6.37 10.82 14.67
CA SER A 132 -6.28 9.36 14.75
C SER A 132 -5.55 8.96 16.03
N LYS A 133 -6.00 7.90 16.69
CA LYS A 133 -5.40 7.44 17.94
C LYS A 133 -5.54 5.94 18.10
N GLN A 134 -4.51 5.30 18.65
CA GLN A 134 -4.55 3.93 19.13
C GLN A 134 -4.37 3.90 20.65
N GLU A 135 -5.23 3.16 21.33
CA GLU A 135 -5.16 2.95 22.78
C GLU A 135 -5.19 1.46 23.09
N ILE A 136 -4.61 1.09 24.23
CA ILE A 136 -4.76 -0.25 24.83
C ILE A 136 -5.58 -0.05 26.09
N ALA A 137 -6.77 -0.67 26.14
CA ALA A 137 -7.63 -0.62 27.31
C ALA A 137 -7.07 -1.52 28.46
N ALA A 138 -7.59 -1.33 29.66
CA ALA A 138 -7.16 -2.07 30.84
C ALA A 138 -7.38 -3.61 30.72
N ASP A 139 -8.33 -4.04 29.88
CA ASP A 139 -8.58 -5.45 29.57
C ASP A 139 -7.72 -6.02 28.43
N GLY A 140 -6.76 -5.21 27.92
CA GLY A 140 -5.88 -5.57 26.81
C GLY A 140 -6.49 -5.36 25.42
N SER A 141 -7.73 -4.87 25.32
CA SER A 141 -8.36 -4.53 24.04
C SER A 141 -7.62 -3.39 23.37
N LYS A 142 -7.41 -3.49 22.05
CA LYS A 142 -6.86 -2.39 21.24
C LYS A 142 -8.00 -1.57 20.68
N ILE A 143 -7.92 -0.26 20.83
CA ILE A 143 -8.93 0.67 20.36
C ILE A 143 -8.29 1.63 19.38
N TYR A 144 -8.86 1.73 18.19
CA TYR A 144 -8.42 2.62 17.12
C TYR A 144 -9.50 3.66 16.88
N PHE A 145 -9.12 4.92 16.81
CA PHE A 145 -10.00 6.03 16.50
C PHE A 145 -9.53 6.75 15.25
N SER A 146 -10.46 7.17 14.43
CA SER A 146 -10.28 8.14 13.36
C SER A 146 -11.45 9.12 13.42
N LEU A 147 -11.16 10.37 13.78
CA LEU A 147 -12.17 11.38 14.07
C LEU A 147 -11.95 12.59 13.17
N GLN A 148 -13.04 13.18 12.71
CA GLN A 148 -13.09 14.51 12.13
C GLN A 148 -13.72 15.48 13.14
N SER A 149 -13.12 16.64 13.27
CA SER A 149 -13.59 17.67 14.19
C SER A 149 -14.31 18.78 13.43
N LYS A 150 -15.42 19.23 14.00
CA LYS A 150 -16.13 20.43 13.58
C LYS A 150 -16.30 21.34 14.79
N ASP A 151 -15.88 22.60 14.67
CA ASP A 151 -15.91 23.56 15.77
C ASP A 151 -15.16 23.09 17.04
N GLY A 152 -14.02 22.37 16.84
CA GLY A 152 -13.18 21.84 17.92
C GLY A 152 -13.81 20.66 18.68
N LYS A 153 -14.85 20.04 18.13
CA LYS A 153 -15.50 18.86 18.72
C LYS A 153 -15.55 17.73 17.70
N PRO A 154 -15.35 16.47 18.13
CA PRO A 154 -15.56 15.32 17.26
C PRO A 154 -17.00 15.31 16.70
N TYR A 155 -17.11 15.34 15.38
CA TYR A 155 -18.40 15.39 14.68
C TYR A 155 -18.73 14.10 13.96
N GLU A 156 -17.76 13.59 13.22
CA GLU A 156 -17.84 12.32 12.50
C GLU A 156 -16.59 11.50 12.77
N GLY A 157 -16.67 10.18 12.61
CA GLY A 157 -15.51 9.33 12.74
C GLY A 157 -15.84 7.86 12.86
N GLU A 158 -14.79 7.09 12.97
CA GLU A 158 -14.82 5.65 13.12
C GLU A 158 -14.06 5.23 14.37
N LYS A 159 -14.51 4.15 14.99
CA LYS A 159 -13.80 3.47 16.08
C LYS A 159 -13.83 1.98 15.81
N ALA A 160 -12.68 1.34 15.94
CA ALA A 160 -12.55 -0.11 15.94
C ALA A 160 -12.05 -0.57 17.32
N VAL A 161 -12.67 -1.62 17.86
CA VAL A 161 -12.25 -2.28 19.10
C VAL A 161 -11.88 -3.71 18.76
N GLU A 162 -10.61 -4.06 18.97
CA GLU A 162 -10.07 -5.39 18.77
C GLU A 162 -9.83 -6.05 20.14
N LYS A 163 -10.38 -7.25 20.31
CA LYS A 163 -10.22 -8.04 21.53
C LYS A 163 -9.94 -9.50 21.19
N ARG A 164 -9.08 -10.15 21.97
CA ARG A 164 -8.84 -11.59 21.86
C ARG A 164 -9.32 -12.29 23.11
N GLU A 165 -10.14 -13.32 22.96
CA GLU A 165 -10.66 -14.18 24.03
C GLU A 165 -10.30 -15.64 23.68
N GLY A 166 -9.15 -16.12 24.20
CA GLY A 166 -8.58 -17.42 23.85
C GLY A 166 -8.26 -17.51 22.35
N LYS A 167 -8.92 -18.43 21.65
CA LYS A 167 -8.80 -18.62 20.19
C LYS A 167 -9.76 -17.74 19.36
N THR A 168 -10.56 -16.90 20.01
CA THR A 168 -11.51 -16.03 19.34
C THR A 168 -11.00 -14.59 19.33
N GLU A 169 -10.88 -14.02 18.13
CA GLU A 169 -10.63 -12.60 17.91
C GLU A 169 -11.93 -11.92 17.55
N ILE A 170 -12.18 -10.78 18.16
CA ILE A 170 -13.39 -9.99 17.98
C ILE A 170 -12.96 -8.59 17.55
N LEU A 171 -13.42 -8.16 16.38
CA LEU A 171 -13.27 -6.80 15.88
C LEU A 171 -14.65 -6.16 15.80
N GLN A 172 -14.86 -5.07 16.51
CA GLN A 172 -16.12 -4.35 16.54
C GLN A 172 -15.92 -2.92 16.05
N ASN A 173 -16.65 -2.55 15.00
CA ASN A 173 -16.60 -1.24 14.39
C ASN A 173 -17.79 -0.38 14.79
N PHE A 174 -17.54 0.91 14.95
CA PHE A 174 -18.53 1.92 15.29
C PHE A 174 -18.34 3.15 14.41
N THR A 175 -19.43 3.84 14.13
CA THR A 175 -19.43 5.14 13.47
C THR A 175 -19.93 6.21 14.44
N LEU A 176 -19.22 7.34 14.50
CA LEU A 176 -19.63 8.54 15.21
C LEU A 176 -20.43 9.42 14.27
N LYS A 177 -21.65 9.77 14.65
CA LYS A 177 -22.47 10.80 13.96
C LYS A 177 -23.11 11.70 14.98
N LYS A 178 -22.90 13.01 14.84
CA LYS A 178 -23.45 14.04 15.74
C LYS A 178 -23.17 13.75 17.23
N GLY A 179 -21.94 13.35 17.53
CA GLY A 179 -21.48 13.07 18.90
C GLY A 179 -21.98 11.74 19.50
N ARG A 180 -22.62 10.86 18.72
CA ARG A 180 -23.10 9.56 19.21
C ARG A 180 -22.47 8.40 18.47
N TRP A 181 -21.82 7.49 19.19
CA TRP A 181 -21.30 6.23 18.68
C TRP A 181 -22.42 5.23 18.41
N THR A 182 -22.42 4.65 17.22
CA THR A 182 -23.34 3.59 16.82
C THR A 182 -22.53 2.41 16.31
N PRO A 183 -22.74 1.19 16.79
CA PRO A 183 -22.13 0.00 16.23
C PRO A 183 -22.50 -0.16 14.76
N THR A 184 -21.60 -0.69 13.93
CA THR A 184 -21.84 -0.92 12.50
C THR A 184 -21.58 -2.35 12.10
N HIS A 185 -20.40 -2.87 12.39
CA HIS A 185 -19.96 -4.21 12.03
C HIS A 185 -19.30 -4.91 13.20
N LEU A 186 -19.51 -6.23 13.27
CA LEU A 186 -18.82 -7.12 14.20
C LEU A 186 -18.24 -8.27 13.40
N THR A 187 -16.93 -8.50 13.52
CA THR A 187 -16.26 -9.67 12.97
C THR A 187 -15.80 -10.56 14.10
N LYS A 188 -16.13 -11.84 14.03
CA LYS A 188 -15.60 -12.88 14.91
C LYS A 188 -14.74 -13.81 14.09
N ARG A 189 -13.51 -13.99 14.51
CA ARG A 189 -12.51 -14.86 13.89
C ARG A 189 -12.11 -15.93 14.91
N ILE A 190 -12.23 -17.19 14.54
CA ILE A 190 -11.74 -18.31 15.36
C ILE A 190 -10.48 -18.83 14.67
N VAL A 191 -9.39 -18.87 15.44
CA VAL A 191 -8.11 -19.37 14.96
C VAL A 191 -7.79 -20.73 15.60
N ASP A 192 -6.94 -21.50 14.93
CA ASP A 192 -6.39 -22.74 15.44
C ASP A 192 -5.15 -22.50 16.34
N GLU A 193 -4.42 -23.56 16.65
CA GLU A 193 -3.22 -23.50 17.50
C GLU A 193 -2.03 -22.81 16.82
N ASN A 194 -2.07 -22.66 15.49
CA ASN A 194 -1.06 -21.99 14.70
C ASN A 194 -1.52 -20.57 14.24
N ASP A 195 -2.50 -19.98 14.94
CA ASP A 195 -3.12 -18.69 14.63
C ASP A 195 -3.74 -18.61 13.21
N ARG A 196 -4.08 -19.74 12.57
CA ARG A 196 -4.72 -19.80 11.26
C ARG A 196 -6.22 -19.71 11.39
N ASN A 197 -6.87 -19.04 10.45
CA ASN A 197 -8.33 -18.92 10.43
C ASN A 197 -9.00 -20.28 10.23
N ASN A 198 -9.82 -20.72 11.16
CA ASN A 198 -10.74 -21.83 10.95
C ASN A 198 -12.14 -21.35 10.56
N PHE A 199 -12.51 -20.20 11.11
CA PHE A 199 -13.85 -19.64 10.90
C PHE A 199 -13.80 -18.13 11.04
N VAL A 200 -14.51 -17.42 10.14
CA VAL A 200 -14.75 -15.98 10.25
C VAL A 200 -16.24 -15.73 10.02
N ALA A 201 -16.85 -14.95 10.89
CA ALA A 201 -18.24 -14.52 10.71
C ALA A 201 -18.35 -13.01 10.90
N THR A 202 -19.13 -12.37 10.04
CA THR A 202 -19.43 -10.95 10.10
C THR A 202 -20.91 -10.74 10.41
N TYR A 203 -21.18 -9.68 11.14
CA TYR A 203 -22.51 -9.29 11.56
C TYR A 203 -22.68 -7.79 11.32
N GLU A 204 -23.88 -7.39 10.93
CA GLU A 204 -24.26 -6.00 10.84
C GLU A 204 -25.15 -5.59 12.01
N TRP A 205 -25.01 -4.35 12.47
CA TRP A 205 -25.86 -3.82 13.53
C TRP A 205 -27.22 -3.39 12.99
N ASN A 206 -28.28 -4.01 13.49
CA ASN A 206 -29.65 -3.55 13.23
C ASN A 206 -30.06 -2.54 14.30
N ALA A 207 -29.98 -1.24 13.95
CA ALA A 207 -30.31 -0.16 14.87
C ALA A 207 -31.76 -0.17 15.37
N LYS A 208 -32.70 -0.65 14.56
CA LYS A 208 -34.12 -0.76 14.94
C LYS A 208 -34.33 -1.89 15.94
N ALA A 209 -33.75 -3.04 15.71
CA ALA A 209 -33.86 -4.19 16.59
C ALA A 209 -32.85 -4.17 17.75
N LYS A 210 -31.91 -3.23 17.75
CA LYS A 210 -30.78 -3.10 18.71
C LYS A 210 -30.02 -4.41 18.92
N LYS A 211 -29.73 -5.13 17.83
CA LYS A 211 -29.00 -6.41 17.86
C LYS A 211 -28.12 -6.63 16.65
N TRP A 212 -27.14 -7.48 16.81
CA TRP A 212 -26.30 -7.98 15.72
C TRP A 212 -27.07 -8.99 14.87
N MET A 213 -27.09 -8.76 13.57
CA MET A 213 -27.68 -9.67 12.58
C MET A 213 -26.55 -10.34 11.82
N PRO A 214 -26.59 -11.66 11.66
CA PRO A 214 -25.61 -12.35 10.81
C PRO A 214 -25.62 -11.76 9.40
N TYR A 215 -24.45 -11.64 8.79
CA TYR A 215 -24.29 -11.13 7.42
C TYR A 215 -23.61 -12.18 6.53
N GLU A 216 -22.36 -12.52 6.82
CA GLU A 216 -21.58 -13.50 6.10
C GLU A 216 -20.79 -14.38 7.06
N LYS A 217 -20.40 -15.58 6.61
CA LYS A 217 -19.41 -16.42 7.28
C LYS A 217 -18.54 -17.16 6.27
N SER A 218 -17.31 -17.47 6.68
CA SER A 218 -16.36 -18.31 5.93
C SER A 218 -15.81 -19.41 6.83
N ILE A 219 -15.69 -20.60 6.28
CA ILE A 219 -15.09 -21.77 6.92
C ILE A 219 -13.83 -22.11 6.11
N TYR A 220 -12.69 -22.27 6.78
CA TYR A 220 -11.42 -22.54 6.16
C TYR A 220 -11.00 -23.97 6.42
N HIS A 221 -10.42 -24.62 5.42
CA HIS A 221 -10.00 -26.01 5.45
C HIS A 221 -8.50 -26.10 5.25
N TYR A 222 -7.86 -27.00 5.99
CA TYR A 222 -6.43 -27.26 5.91
C TYR A 222 -6.18 -28.76 5.79
N ASN A 223 -5.11 -29.13 5.10
CA ASN A 223 -4.54 -30.46 5.08
C ASN A 223 -3.16 -30.37 5.75
N GLY A 224 -3.09 -30.73 7.04
CA GLY A 224 -1.94 -30.40 7.88
C GLY A 224 -1.77 -28.87 7.94
N ASP A 225 -0.60 -28.37 7.56
CA ASP A 225 -0.31 -26.94 7.55
C ASP A 225 -0.67 -26.23 6.24
N ILE A 226 -1.10 -26.98 5.23
CA ILE A 226 -1.38 -26.46 3.89
C ILE A 226 -2.86 -26.06 3.80
N TYR A 227 -3.11 -24.83 3.39
CA TYR A 227 -4.46 -24.34 3.08
C TYR A 227 -5.05 -25.14 1.91
N ALA A 228 -6.22 -25.76 2.13
CA ALA A 228 -6.90 -26.62 1.18
C ALA A 228 -8.15 -25.98 0.55
N GLY A 229 -8.62 -24.86 1.11
CA GLY A 229 -9.75 -24.14 0.57
C GLY A 229 -10.66 -23.51 1.63
N SER A 230 -11.76 -22.94 1.17
CA SER A 230 -12.76 -22.32 2.04
C SER A 230 -14.15 -22.39 1.45
N GLU A 231 -15.16 -22.23 2.30
CA GLU A 231 -16.57 -22.10 1.91
C GLU A 231 -17.15 -20.83 2.54
N GLY A 232 -17.76 -19.99 1.71
CA GLY A 232 -18.43 -18.76 2.10
C GLY A 232 -19.96 -18.90 2.07
N TYR A 233 -20.64 -18.26 3.00
CA TYR A 233 -22.09 -18.29 3.15
C TYR A 233 -22.60 -16.89 3.43
N ALA A 234 -23.73 -16.52 2.82
CA ALA A 234 -24.48 -15.31 3.15
C ALA A 234 -25.72 -15.63 4.00
N TRP A 235 -26.10 -14.71 4.88
CA TRP A 235 -27.33 -14.84 5.68
C TRP A 235 -28.54 -14.31 4.94
N ARG A 236 -29.54 -15.17 4.73
CA ARG A 236 -30.87 -14.82 4.14
C ARG A 236 -31.99 -15.42 4.95
N GLY A 237 -32.04 -15.10 6.27
CA GLY A 237 -32.90 -15.79 7.22
C GLY A 237 -32.41 -17.19 7.61
N LYS A 238 -31.54 -17.76 6.82
CA LYS A 238 -30.71 -18.96 7.05
C LYS A 238 -29.39 -18.80 6.32
N TRP A 239 -28.39 -19.60 6.65
CA TRP A 239 -27.12 -19.63 5.92
C TRP A 239 -27.30 -20.27 4.54
N VAL A 240 -27.00 -19.52 3.50
CA VAL A 240 -27.05 -19.97 2.09
C VAL A 240 -25.63 -20.00 1.56
N PRO A 241 -25.18 -21.08 0.93
CA PRO A 241 -23.88 -21.14 0.28
C PRO A 241 -23.73 -20.00 -0.74
N LEU A 242 -22.54 -19.42 -0.85
CA LEU A 242 -22.23 -18.31 -1.75
C LEU A 242 -21.03 -18.64 -2.65
N THR A 243 -19.91 -18.98 -2.02
CA THR A 243 -18.64 -19.27 -2.69
C THR A 243 -18.02 -20.52 -2.10
N LYS A 244 -17.28 -21.24 -2.92
CA LYS A 244 -16.39 -22.33 -2.50
C LYS A 244 -15.08 -22.19 -3.24
N HIS A 245 -13.99 -22.35 -2.52
CA HIS A 245 -12.65 -22.35 -3.05
C HIS A 245 -11.96 -23.64 -2.65
N THR A 246 -11.34 -24.32 -3.61
CA THR A 246 -10.54 -25.52 -3.35
C THR A 246 -9.13 -25.33 -3.87
N VAL A 247 -8.16 -25.80 -3.11
CA VAL A 247 -6.74 -25.71 -3.45
C VAL A 247 -6.13 -27.09 -3.45
N PHE A 248 -5.39 -27.38 -4.50
CA PHE A 248 -4.61 -28.60 -4.64
C PHE A 248 -3.18 -28.23 -5.02
N THR A 249 -2.20 -28.80 -4.34
CA THR A 249 -0.78 -28.66 -4.67
C THR A 249 -0.25 -30.01 -5.11
N ALA A 250 0.26 -30.09 -6.33
CA ALA A 250 0.86 -31.30 -6.89
C ALA A 250 2.28 -31.52 -6.33
N ALA A 251 2.82 -32.72 -6.53
CA ALA A 251 4.17 -33.08 -6.05
C ALA A 251 5.29 -32.23 -6.68
N ASP A 252 5.08 -31.69 -7.89
CA ASP A 252 6.00 -30.79 -8.58
C ASP A 252 5.90 -29.33 -8.10
N GLY A 253 5.09 -29.05 -7.08
CA GLY A 253 4.84 -27.71 -6.55
C GLY A 253 3.78 -26.90 -7.34
N THR A 254 3.22 -27.44 -8.41
CA THR A 254 2.14 -26.79 -9.15
C THR A 254 0.89 -26.70 -8.27
N ARG A 255 0.38 -25.48 -8.09
CA ARG A 255 -0.81 -25.20 -7.30
C ARG A 255 -2.00 -24.90 -8.21
N SER A 256 -3.06 -25.68 -8.05
CA SER A 256 -4.33 -25.50 -8.74
C SER A 256 -5.40 -25.04 -7.76
N GLU A 257 -6.06 -23.94 -8.07
CA GLU A 257 -7.16 -23.39 -7.30
C GLU A 257 -8.41 -23.38 -8.17
N ILE A 258 -9.56 -23.80 -7.61
CA ILE A 258 -10.84 -23.78 -8.32
C ILE A 258 -11.85 -23.04 -7.45
N ASN A 259 -12.42 -21.97 -8.00
CA ASN A 259 -13.51 -21.23 -7.46
C ASN A 259 -14.85 -21.78 -8.00
N PHE A 260 -15.81 -21.89 -7.09
CA PHE A 260 -17.17 -22.29 -7.39
C PHE A 260 -18.12 -21.21 -6.90
N ALA A 261 -19.17 -20.95 -7.65
CA ALA A 261 -20.32 -20.15 -7.24
C ALA A 261 -21.52 -21.05 -6.96
N TRP A 262 -22.33 -20.70 -5.96
CA TRP A 262 -23.59 -21.38 -5.69
C TRP A 262 -24.68 -20.81 -6.59
N ARG A 263 -25.19 -21.61 -7.54
CA ARG A 263 -26.27 -21.23 -8.47
C ARG A 263 -27.23 -22.38 -8.64
N ASP A 264 -28.51 -22.11 -8.68
CA ASP A 264 -29.57 -23.09 -8.94
C ASP A 264 -29.53 -24.31 -8.00
N GLY A 265 -29.14 -24.10 -6.73
CA GLY A 265 -29.10 -25.15 -5.72
C GLY A 265 -27.89 -26.10 -5.81
N ALA A 266 -26.87 -25.75 -6.59
CA ALA A 266 -25.64 -26.53 -6.75
C ALA A 266 -24.37 -25.68 -6.86
N TRP A 267 -23.23 -26.28 -6.52
CA TRP A 267 -21.92 -25.68 -6.77
C TRP A 267 -21.58 -25.79 -8.27
N GLN A 268 -21.40 -24.65 -8.92
CA GLN A 268 -20.98 -24.55 -10.32
C GLN A 268 -19.54 -24.02 -10.38
N ARG A 269 -18.72 -24.62 -11.24
CA ARG A 269 -17.38 -24.14 -11.52
C ARG A 269 -17.47 -22.71 -12.07
N ASP A 270 -16.53 -21.85 -11.67
CA ASP A 270 -16.49 -20.45 -12.09
C ASP A 270 -15.12 -20.08 -12.66
N GLU A 271 -14.07 -20.20 -11.87
CA GLU A 271 -12.70 -19.88 -12.26
C GLU A 271 -11.72 -20.96 -11.80
N LYS A 272 -10.69 -21.19 -12.60
CA LYS A 272 -9.53 -22.00 -12.25
C LYS A 272 -8.27 -21.16 -12.37
N ILE A 273 -7.43 -21.21 -11.35
CA ILE A 273 -6.13 -20.55 -11.31
C ILE A 273 -5.08 -21.65 -11.18
N LEU A 274 -4.15 -21.69 -12.12
CA LEU A 274 -3.01 -22.58 -12.09
C LEU A 274 -1.76 -21.74 -11.85
N ARG A 275 -1.04 -22.01 -10.76
CA ARG A 275 0.23 -21.37 -10.43
C ARG A 275 1.34 -22.39 -10.48
N LYS A 276 2.41 -22.05 -11.18
CA LYS A 276 3.60 -22.87 -11.29
C LYS A 276 4.82 -22.07 -10.92
N ILE A 277 5.65 -22.64 -10.04
CA ILE A 277 6.98 -22.13 -9.72
C ILE A 277 7.98 -23.06 -10.39
N GLU A 278 8.85 -22.51 -11.20
CA GLU A 278 9.94 -23.21 -11.86
C GLU A 278 11.28 -22.76 -11.26
N PRO A 279 11.74 -23.38 -10.13
CA PRO A 279 12.90 -22.86 -9.37
C PRO A 279 14.17 -22.81 -10.21
N LYS A 280 14.36 -23.76 -11.13
CA LYS A 280 15.51 -23.79 -12.04
C LYS A 280 15.63 -22.54 -12.91
N TYR A 281 14.49 -21.95 -13.28
CA TYR A 281 14.41 -20.76 -14.14
C TYR A 281 14.01 -19.52 -13.37
N ARG A 282 13.89 -19.62 -12.03
CA ARG A 282 13.38 -18.55 -11.17
C ARG A 282 12.16 -17.87 -11.77
N ARG A 283 11.26 -18.69 -12.27
CA ARG A 283 10.07 -18.27 -12.99
C ARG A 283 8.83 -18.66 -12.21
N PHE A 284 7.96 -17.70 -12.01
CA PHE A 284 6.60 -17.88 -11.55
C PHE A 284 5.65 -17.67 -12.73
N SER A 285 4.65 -18.51 -12.86
CA SER A 285 3.59 -18.31 -13.84
C SER A 285 2.21 -18.53 -13.22
N GLU A 286 1.26 -17.71 -13.63
CA GLU A 286 -0.15 -17.84 -13.28
C GLU A 286 -0.99 -17.89 -14.55
N LEU A 287 -1.86 -18.91 -14.64
CA LEU A 287 -2.82 -19.09 -15.71
C LEU A 287 -4.22 -19.10 -15.11
N ARG A 288 -5.12 -18.25 -15.61
CA ARG A 288 -6.53 -18.26 -15.21
C ARG A 288 -7.43 -18.68 -16.35
N SER A 289 -8.42 -19.47 -15.98
CA SER A 289 -9.41 -20.00 -16.92
C SER A 289 -10.81 -19.83 -16.33
N ARG A 290 -11.78 -19.46 -17.17
CA ARG A 290 -13.20 -19.42 -16.81
C ARG A 290 -13.87 -20.70 -17.28
N TRP A 291 -14.89 -21.14 -16.53
CA TRP A 291 -15.67 -22.30 -16.91
C TRP A 291 -16.71 -21.93 -17.98
N ASP A 292 -16.66 -22.57 -19.12
CA ASP A 292 -17.71 -22.53 -20.13
C ASP A 292 -18.67 -23.70 -19.93
N ALA A 293 -19.81 -23.43 -19.29
CA ALA A 293 -20.80 -24.46 -18.99
C ALA A 293 -21.44 -25.07 -20.25
N ALA A 294 -21.55 -24.31 -21.35
CA ALA A 294 -22.16 -24.78 -22.59
C ALA A 294 -21.27 -25.80 -23.30
N LYS A 295 -19.96 -25.63 -23.17
CA LYS A 295 -18.95 -26.53 -23.78
C LYS A 295 -18.36 -27.54 -22.79
N ASN A 296 -18.68 -27.41 -21.49
CA ASN A 296 -18.12 -28.23 -20.42
C ASN A 296 -16.58 -28.24 -20.42
N GLU A 297 -15.96 -27.04 -20.63
CA GLU A 297 -14.51 -26.90 -20.73
C GLU A 297 -14.01 -25.63 -20.00
N TRP A 298 -12.71 -25.61 -19.65
CA TRP A 298 -12.02 -24.44 -19.15
C TRP A 298 -11.48 -23.61 -20.31
N ARG A 299 -11.81 -22.30 -20.35
CA ARG A 299 -11.27 -21.35 -21.32
C ARG A 299 -10.28 -20.42 -20.65
N GLU A 300 -9.05 -20.47 -21.11
CA GLU A 300 -7.98 -19.57 -20.64
C GLU A 300 -8.27 -18.14 -21.10
N TYR A 301 -8.09 -17.18 -20.20
CA TYR A 301 -8.31 -15.77 -20.51
C TYR A 301 -7.23 -14.83 -19.96
N TYR A 302 -6.36 -15.28 -19.04
CA TYR A 302 -5.33 -14.49 -18.39
C TYR A 302 -4.09 -15.34 -18.19
N LYS A 303 -2.91 -14.75 -18.51
CA LYS A 303 -1.60 -15.31 -18.20
C LYS A 303 -0.73 -14.22 -17.57
N ASN A 304 0.00 -14.56 -16.53
CA ASN A 304 1.03 -13.72 -15.94
C ASN A 304 2.30 -14.54 -15.80
N VAL A 305 3.43 -13.92 -16.10
CA VAL A 305 4.76 -14.50 -15.96
C VAL A 305 5.64 -13.50 -15.24
N HIS A 306 6.37 -13.96 -14.24
CA HIS A 306 7.38 -13.23 -13.52
C HIS A 306 8.68 -14.03 -13.55
N GLU A 307 9.76 -13.41 -13.96
CA GLU A 307 11.10 -14.00 -14.04
C GLU A 307 12.06 -13.18 -13.19
N GLU A 308 12.98 -13.85 -12.49
CA GLU A 308 13.95 -13.22 -11.59
C GLU A 308 15.38 -13.60 -11.97
N THR A 309 16.34 -12.76 -11.56
CA THR A 309 17.77 -13.08 -11.57
C THR A 309 18.11 -14.11 -10.49
N ASP A 310 19.37 -14.55 -10.46
CA ASP A 310 19.88 -15.47 -9.41
C ASP A 310 19.84 -14.84 -8.00
N GLU A 311 19.86 -13.52 -7.91
CA GLU A 311 19.72 -12.77 -6.65
C GLU A 311 18.27 -12.41 -6.30
N SER A 312 17.27 -13.07 -6.92
CA SER A 312 15.84 -12.83 -6.72
C SER A 312 15.38 -11.38 -7.04
N ARG A 313 16.01 -10.75 -8.03
CA ARG A 313 15.60 -9.44 -8.55
C ARG A 313 14.68 -9.62 -9.75
N PRO A 314 13.63 -8.83 -9.92
CA PRO A 314 12.77 -8.89 -11.09
C PRO A 314 13.56 -8.74 -12.39
N LEU A 315 13.41 -9.64 -13.34
CA LEU A 315 14.02 -9.56 -14.66
C LEU A 315 12.98 -9.19 -15.70
N ARG A 316 11.83 -9.85 -15.63
CA ARG A 316 10.70 -9.62 -16.51
C ARG A 316 9.39 -9.91 -15.82
N GLU A 317 8.42 -9.06 -16.07
CA GLU A 317 7.01 -9.28 -15.69
C GLU A 317 6.15 -9.08 -16.93
N GLN A 318 5.24 -10.01 -17.19
CA GLN A 318 4.37 -9.91 -18.35
C GLN A 318 2.96 -10.40 -18.02
N THR A 319 1.96 -9.59 -18.40
CA THR A 319 0.54 -9.97 -18.34
C THR A 319 -0.06 -10.00 -19.73
N VAL A 320 -0.72 -11.09 -20.04
CA VAL A 320 -1.35 -11.35 -21.34
C VAL A 320 -2.81 -11.67 -21.13
N LEU A 321 -3.69 -11.03 -21.89
CA LEU A 321 -5.13 -11.29 -21.89
C LEU A 321 -5.59 -11.91 -23.21
N TRP A 322 -6.53 -12.84 -23.15
CA TRP A 322 -7.26 -13.30 -24.30
C TRP A 322 -8.31 -12.29 -24.72
N ARG A 323 -8.24 -11.82 -25.98
CA ARG A 323 -9.24 -10.91 -26.58
C ARG A 323 -10.20 -11.71 -27.42
N GLU A 324 -11.42 -11.88 -26.93
CA GLU A 324 -12.47 -12.64 -27.65
C GLU A 324 -12.77 -12.04 -29.03
N GLU A 325 -12.84 -10.72 -29.12
CA GLU A 325 -13.11 -9.99 -30.37
C GLU A 325 -12.00 -10.16 -31.43
N LEU A 326 -10.76 -10.39 -30.98
CA LEU A 326 -9.59 -10.55 -31.85
C LEU A 326 -9.15 -12.02 -32.00
N GLN A 327 -9.74 -12.94 -31.20
CA GLN A 327 -9.40 -14.35 -31.14
C GLN A 327 -7.88 -14.59 -30.96
N ARG A 328 -7.23 -13.75 -30.14
CA ARG A 328 -5.79 -13.83 -29.87
C ARG A 328 -5.42 -13.38 -28.47
N TRP A 329 -4.25 -13.79 -28.04
CA TRP A 329 -3.60 -13.28 -26.84
C TRP A 329 -2.97 -11.91 -27.13
N GLU A 330 -3.15 -10.96 -26.20
CA GLU A 330 -2.59 -9.61 -26.28
C GLU A 330 -1.80 -9.32 -25.00
N VAL A 331 -0.57 -8.83 -25.16
CA VAL A 331 0.24 -8.33 -24.05
C VAL A 331 -0.35 -6.99 -23.63
N VAL A 332 -0.85 -6.91 -22.40
CA VAL A 332 -1.44 -5.67 -21.84
C VAL A 332 -0.50 -4.97 -20.87
N PHE A 333 0.45 -5.69 -20.34
CA PHE A 333 1.47 -5.15 -19.45
C PHE A 333 2.77 -5.95 -19.61
N GLU A 334 3.88 -5.24 -19.69
CA GLU A 334 5.22 -5.84 -19.69
C GLU A 334 6.20 -4.88 -19.01
N ASN A 335 7.04 -5.44 -18.13
CA ASN A 335 8.19 -4.79 -17.53
C ASN A 335 9.43 -5.61 -17.81
N GLU A 336 10.52 -4.97 -18.21
CA GLU A 336 11.85 -5.57 -18.34
C GLU A 336 12.86 -4.73 -17.57
N PHE A 337 13.69 -5.39 -16.77
CA PHE A 337 14.70 -4.75 -15.94
C PHE A 337 16.12 -5.14 -16.39
N SER A 338 17.04 -4.19 -16.30
CA SER A 338 18.47 -4.43 -16.46
C SER A 338 19.21 -3.87 -15.26
N TYR A 339 20.26 -4.55 -14.84
CA TYR A 339 21.02 -4.24 -13.63
C TYR A 339 22.48 -4.00 -13.94
N ASP A 340 23.14 -3.16 -13.14
CA ASP A 340 24.58 -3.06 -13.10
C ASP A 340 25.21 -4.20 -12.27
N ALA A 341 26.54 -4.23 -12.20
CA ALA A 341 27.27 -5.23 -11.42
C ALA A 341 27.03 -5.15 -9.90
N ARG A 342 26.54 -4.02 -9.39
CA ARG A 342 26.17 -3.81 -7.99
C ARG A 342 24.73 -4.21 -7.70
N GLY A 343 23.94 -4.48 -8.76
CA GLY A 343 22.53 -4.84 -8.69
C GLY A 343 21.58 -3.67 -8.66
N ASN A 344 22.00 -2.47 -9.00
CA ASN A 344 21.10 -1.34 -9.20
C ASN A 344 20.38 -1.47 -10.54
N VAL A 345 19.10 -1.11 -10.59
CA VAL A 345 18.34 -1.06 -11.84
C VAL A 345 18.88 0.08 -12.71
N ILE A 346 19.57 -0.23 -13.80
CA ILE A 346 20.06 0.79 -14.75
C ILE A 346 19.07 1.11 -15.85
N LYS A 347 18.14 0.19 -16.10
CA LYS A 347 17.09 0.40 -17.11
C LYS A 347 15.83 -0.38 -16.71
N ASN A 348 14.69 0.26 -16.90
CA ASN A 348 13.38 -0.38 -16.85
C ASN A 348 12.58 0.03 -18.10
N ARG A 349 12.13 -0.96 -18.86
CA ARG A 349 11.22 -0.75 -19.99
C ARG A 349 9.85 -1.27 -19.63
N THR A 350 8.85 -0.41 -19.71
CA THR A 350 7.46 -0.72 -19.40
C THR A 350 6.60 -0.54 -20.64
N ALA A 351 5.74 -1.51 -20.92
CA ALA A 351 4.67 -1.40 -21.89
C ALA A 351 3.33 -1.62 -21.18
N SER A 352 2.38 -0.71 -21.34
CA SER A 352 1.04 -0.78 -20.75
C SER A 352 0.04 -0.03 -21.61
N ASP A 353 -1.11 -0.65 -21.88
CA ASP A 353 -2.23 -0.04 -22.64
C ASP A 353 -1.80 0.58 -23.98
N GLY A 354 -0.91 -0.09 -24.69
CA GLY A 354 -0.38 0.36 -25.98
C GLY A 354 0.65 1.48 -25.92
N LYS A 355 1.00 1.96 -24.73
CA LYS A 355 2.08 2.92 -24.52
C LYS A 355 3.34 2.20 -24.05
N GLN A 356 4.48 2.76 -24.41
CA GLN A 356 5.78 2.24 -24.01
C GLN A 356 6.60 3.36 -23.37
N TYR A 357 7.35 2.99 -22.34
CA TYR A 357 8.22 3.88 -21.60
C TYR A 357 9.55 3.18 -21.33
N GLU A 358 10.64 3.93 -21.38
CA GLU A 358 11.96 3.45 -20.98
C GLU A 358 12.55 4.43 -19.95
N TYR A 359 12.83 3.92 -18.75
CA TYR A 359 13.52 4.66 -17.70
C TYR A 359 14.98 4.23 -17.67
N ILE A 360 15.89 5.20 -17.69
CA ILE A 360 17.34 4.99 -17.55
C ILE A 360 17.78 5.67 -16.26
N TYR A 361 18.48 4.90 -15.42
CA TYR A 361 18.91 5.33 -14.10
C TYR A 361 20.43 5.49 -14.06
N GLY A 362 20.90 6.56 -13.43
CA GLY A 362 22.31 6.80 -13.15
C GLY A 362 22.57 6.84 -11.65
N TYR A 363 23.70 6.28 -11.22
CA TYR A 363 24.07 6.18 -9.81
C TYR A 363 25.44 6.76 -9.57
N ASP A 364 25.68 7.28 -8.35
CA ASP A 364 27.02 7.63 -7.88
C ASP A 364 27.77 6.42 -7.29
N GLU A 365 28.96 6.65 -6.76
CA GLU A 365 29.78 5.60 -6.16
C GLU A 365 29.17 5.02 -4.87
N ALA A 366 28.39 5.79 -4.14
CA ALA A 366 27.66 5.36 -2.94
C ALA A 366 26.36 4.59 -3.27
N GLY A 367 25.96 4.49 -4.56
CA GLY A 367 24.75 3.81 -4.96
C GLY A 367 23.49 4.69 -4.91
N ASN A 368 23.63 6.00 -4.74
CA ASN A 368 22.50 6.92 -4.78
C ASN A 368 22.06 7.16 -6.23
N ASN A 369 20.76 7.15 -6.49
CA ASN A 369 20.21 7.45 -7.81
C ASN A 369 20.31 8.95 -8.13
N ILE A 370 21.31 9.35 -8.87
CA ILE A 370 21.59 10.76 -9.21
C ILE A 370 20.83 11.24 -10.45
N SER A 371 20.31 10.35 -11.28
CA SER A 371 19.57 10.74 -12.48
C SER A 371 18.58 9.70 -12.93
N ILE A 372 17.44 10.17 -13.45
CA ILE A 372 16.43 9.35 -14.12
C ILE A 372 16.09 10.05 -15.44
N ILE A 373 16.15 9.30 -16.55
CA ILE A 373 15.77 9.76 -17.88
C ILE A 373 14.56 8.93 -18.32
N LEU A 374 13.45 9.58 -18.64
CA LEU A 374 12.30 8.94 -19.27
C LEU A 374 12.39 9.15 -20.78
N ARG A 375 12.17 8.05 -21.50
CA ARG A 375 12.08 8.03 -22.96
C ARG A 375 10.76 7.44 -23.39
N GLU A 376 10.23 7.99 -24.46
CA GLU A 376 9.04 7.49 -25.14
C GLU A 376 9.34 7.29 -26.63
N PRO A 377 8.74 6.26 -27.30
CA PRO A 377 8.93 6.07 -28.74
C PRO A 377 8.05 7.06 -29.52
N ASP A 378 8.55 7.57 -30.62
CA ASP A 378 7.75 8.27 -31.62
C ASP A 378 6.96 7.28 -32.51
N GLU A 379 6.20 7.82 -33.48
CA GLU A 379 5.43 7.03 -34.43
C GLU A 379 6.28 6.06 -35.27
N SER A 380 7.57 6.34 -35.43
CA SER A 380 8.53 5.44 -36.12
C SER A 380 9.12 4.37 -35.20
N GLY A 381 8.82 4.42 -33.89
CA GLY A 381 9.37 3.53 -32.87
C GLY A 381 10.75 3.95 -32.36
N LYS A 382 11.25 5.14 -32.72
CA LYS A 382 12.51 5.67 -32.23
C LYS A 382 12.32 6.33 -30.87
N TRP A 383 13.16 5.97 -29.90
CA TRP A 383 13.11 6.46 -28.53
C TRP A 383 13.66 7.88 -28.39
N HIS A 384 12.87 8.77 -27.77
CA HIS A 384 13.23 10.16 -27.48
C HIS A 384 13.11 10.44 -25.99
N GLU A 385 14.06 11.19 -25.45
CA GLU A 385 14.00 11.65 -24.06
C GLU A 385 12.91 12.71 -23.92
N THR A 386 11.97 12.47 -23.01
CA THR A 386 10.82 13.36 -22.74
C THR A 386 10.91 14.04 -21.39
N GLN A 387 11.59 13.40 -20.43
CA GLN A 387 11.76 13.92 -19.09
C GLN A 387 13.15 13.54 -18.53
N LYS A 388 13.70 14.45 -17.72
CA LYS A 388 14.91 14.20 -16.92
C LYS A 388 14.69 14.58 -15.48
N THR A 389 15.20 13.77 -14.56
CA THR A 389 15.28 14.09 -13.12
C THR A 389 16.75 14.05 -12.71
N GLN A 390 17.20 15.03 -11.95
CA GLN A 390 18.54 15.10 -11.38
C GLN A 390 18.43 15.22 -9.86
N ASN A 391 19.12 14.36 -9.14
CA ASN A 391 19.11 14.30 -7.69
C ASN A 391 20.50 14.59 -7.13
N VAL A 392 20.54 15.26 -6.00
CA VAL A 392 21.73 15.51 -5.19
C VAL A 392 21.46 14.97 -3.79
N PHE A 393 22.46 14.34 -3.20
CA PHE A 393 22.35 13.71 -1.88
C PHE A 393 23.29 14.39 -0.87
N GLU A 394 22.94 14.30 0.42
CA GLU A 394 23.79 14.71 1.52
C GLU A 394 24.73 13.56 1.89
N PRO A 395 26.04 13.68 1.62
CA PRO A 395 26.97 12.55 1.75
C PRO A 395 27.17 12.08 3.21
N GLU A 396 26.90 12.97 4.18
CA GLU A 396 27.11 12.68 5.60
C GLU A 396 25.84 12.21 6.32
N ILE A 397 24.70 12.17 5.63
CA ILE A 397 23.42 11.79 6.25
C ILE A 397 22.91 10.52 5.59
N LEU A 398 22.80 9.45 6.37
CA LEU A 398 22.21 8.21 5.89
C LEU A 398 20.68 8.32 5.87
N ALA A 399 20.06 7.84 4.80
CA ALA A 399 18.61 7.92 4.63
C ALA A 399 17.83 7.20 5.74
N HIS A 400 18.40 6.15 6.32
CA HIS A 400 17.77 5.41 7.40
C HIS A 400 17.83 6.11 8.77
N ASP A 401 18.71 7.12 8.94
CA ASP A 401 18.82 7.91 10.16
C ASP A 401 17.80 9.05 10.21
N VAL A 402 17.18 9.37 9.07
CA VAL A 402 16.19 10.44 9.00
C VAL A 402 14.85 9.96 9.56
N LEU A 403 14.35 10.67 10.57
CA LEU A 403 13.02 10.43 11.11
C LEU A 403 11.96 10.79 10.05
N ASP A 404 10.94 9.95 9.90
CA ASP A 404 9.84 10.14 8.97
C ASP A 404 10.23 10.17 7.46
N ARG A 405 10.57 9.00 6.98
CA ARG A 405 10.87 8.76 5.55
C ARG A 405 9.70 8.99 4.59
N GLY A 406 8.46 9.15 5.09
CA GLY A 406 7.27 9.28 4.25
C GLY A 406 7.26 10.50 3.33
N PHE A 407 8.08 11.52 3.62
CA PHE A 407 8.26 12.71 2.78
C PHE A 407 9.42 12.59 1.78
N ILE A 408 10.38 11.72 2.07
CA ILE A 408 11.47 11.41 1.14
C ILE A 408 10.98 10.39 0.11
N GLY A 409 9.87 9.80 0.43
CA GLY A 409 9.03 8.77 -0.12
C GLY A 409 9.27 8.36 -1.55
N ASP A 410 8.26 7.92 -2.14
CA ASP A 410 8.08 7.16 -3.38
C ASP A 410 8.97 7.52 -4.59
N TYR A 411 9.71 8.60 -4.56
CA TYR A 411 10.55 9.06 -5.68
C TYR A 411 12.02 8.64 -5.63
N ILE A 412 12.51 8.18 -4.47
CA ILE A 412 13.96 7.94 -4.29
C ILE A 412 14.20 6.70 -3.43
N ALA A 413 13.71 5.59 -3.89
CA ALA A 413 13.87 4.30 -3.22
C ALA A 413 15.26 3.67 -3.40
N ALA A 414 16.27 4.39 -3.88
CA ALA A 414 17.59 3.81 -4.15
C ALA A 414 18.73 4.77 -3.82
N GLY A 415 19.04 4.86 -2.52
CA GLY A 415 20.24 5.57 -2.08
C GLY A 415 20.54 5.29 -0.62
N GLU A 416 21.82 5.17 -0.27
CA GLU A 416 22.24 5.07 1.13
C GLU A 416 22.09 6.40 1.86
N ASN A 417 22.22 7.52 1.12
CA ASN A 417 22.21 8.86 1.69
C ASN A 417 20.86 9.57 1.58
N ALA A 418 20.66 10.55 2.46
CA ALA A 418 19.47 11.40 2.42
C ALA A 418 19.53 12.35 1.20
N ILE A 419 18.39 12.54 0.54
CA ILE A 419 18.34 13.43 -0.63
C ILE A 419 18.39 14.90 -0.20
N LYS A 420 19.21 15.72 -0.89
CA LYS A 420 19.32 17.15 -0.70
C LYS A 420 18.44 17.95 -1.64
N SER A 421 18.44 17.58 -2.91
CA SER A 421 17.61 18.25 -3.90
C SER A 421 17.27 17.34 -5.06
N SER A 422 16.13 17.63 -5.72
CA SER A 422 15.70 17.01 -6.97
C SER A 422 15.21 18.07 -7.93
N LYS A 423 15.62 17.99 -9.20
CA LYS A 423 15.16 18.86 -10.27
C LYS A 423 14.58 18.03 -11.40
N GLN A 424 13.38 18.35 -11.83
CA GLN A 424 12.70 17.68 -12.93
C GLN A 424 12.55 18.61 -14.12
N TYR A 425 12.90 18.10 -15.29
CA TYR A 425 12.85 18.83 -16.56
C TYR A 425 11.98 18.08 -17.54
N PHE A 426 11.16 18.81 -18.29
CA PHE A 426 10.39 18.29 -19.42
C PHE A 426 10.90 18.84 -20.73
N LEU A 427 10.87 18.01 -21.77
CA LEU A 427 11.16 18.45 -23.13
C LEU A 427 10.01 19.33 -23.62
N LYS A 428 10.31 20.58 -23.97
CA LYS A 428 9.35 21.53 -24.54
C LYS A 428 10.05 22.35 -25.63
N ASP A 429 9.48 22.36 -26.82
CA ASP A 429 10.01 23.07 -27.99
C ASP A 429 11.47 22.66 -28.34
N GLY A 430 11.81 21.37 -28.17
CA GLY A 430 13.13 20.83 -28.45
C GLY A 430 14.19 21.06 -27.36
N GLU A 431 13.85 21.71 -26.25
CA GLU A 431 14.76 21.99 -25.14
C GLU A 431 14.20 21.47 -23.82
N PHE A 432 15.08 21.02 -22.91
CA PHE A 432 14.71 20.65 -21.55
C PHE A 432 14.49 21.88 -20.67
N LYS A 433 13.25 22.14 -20.29
CA LYS A 433 12.87 23.25 -19.41
C LYS A 433 12.61 22.73 -18.01
N LEU A 434 13.15 23.43 -17.01
CA LEU A 434 12.88 23.11 -15.60
C LEU A 434 11.39 23.22 -15.31
N ASN A 435 10.83 22.16 -14.77
CA ASN A 435 9.42 22.08 -14.38
C ASN A 435 9.24 22.16 -12.87
N GLU A 436 10.11 21.49 -12.14
CA GLU A 436 9.98 21.31 -10.69
C GLU A 436 11.33 21.28 -10.00
N THR A 437 11.40 21.91 -8.85
CA THR A 437 12.53 21.82 -7.92
C THR A 437 12.00 21.42 -6.55
N ARG A 438 12.68 20.46 -5.92
CA ARG A 438 12.48 20.06 -4.52
C ARG A 438 13.79 20.18 -3.78
N GLU A 439 13.73 20.66 -2.55
CA GLU A 439 14.87 20.78 -1.67
C GLU A 439 14.51 20.28 -0.27
N TRP A 440 15.47 19.64 0.38
CA TRP A 440 15.34 19.10 1.73
C TRP A 440 16.48 19.63 2.59
N VAL A 441 16.15 20.05 3.79
CA VAL A 441 17.10 20.55 4.80
C VAL A 441 16.97 19.67 6.04
N TYR A 442 18.07 19.14 6.48
CA TYR A 442 18.15 18.24 7.63
C TYR A 442 18.87 18.91 8.80
N GLY A 443 18.57 18.49 10.01
CA GLY A 443 19.25 18.92 11.21
C GLY A 443 19.00 17.97 12.37
N LYS A 444 19.69 18.19 13.48
CA LYS A 444 19.41 17.45 14.72
C LYS A 444 17.97 17.68 15.15
N CYS A 445 17.33 16.64 15.63
CA CYS A 445 16.02 16.77 16.26
C CYS A 445 16.20 17.51 17.59
N GLU A 446 15.93 18.82 17.62
CA GLU A 446 16.06 19.62 18.84
C GLU A 446 14.86 19.37 19.76
N PRO A 447 15.09 19.12 21.07
CA PRO A 447 14.02 19.17 22.05
C PRO A 447 13.55 20.63 22.21
N GLN A 448 12.25 20.86 22.07
CA GLN A 448 11.63 22.15 22.47
C GLN A 448 11.51 22.24 23.96
#